data_5a47ce37a0623b98c52eb7406d6ad932
#
_entry.id   5a47ce37a0623b98c52eb7406d6ad932
#
_cell.length_a   1.000
_cell.length_b   1.000
_cell.length_c   1.000
_cell.angle_alpha   90.00
_cell.angle_beta   90.00
_cell.angle_gamma   90.00
#
_symmetry.space_group_name_H-M   'P 1'
#
loop_
_entity.id
_entity.type
_entity.pdbx_description
1 polymer ?
#
loop_
_entity_poly.entity_id
_entity_poly.type
_entity_poly.pdbx_seq_one_letter_code
_entity_poly.pdbx_strand_id
1 'polypeptide(L)'
;MLTTLQIKLIIYAVLAAGIGGGVLYIKHVFNERGRLEAALKDAELSRDTAIASVFLYHENSERQVKLISEYQVKLDEKQAANSSLERDVASGRRQLRIKGANCPASTSTADSSATEAAPIISAGLRSDIFNIRSGIITLEENYALCLQILNEDRKKAPVKN
;
A
#
# COMPACT_ATOMS: atom_id res chain seq x y z
N MET A 1 -84.27 14.28 -28.71
CA MET A 1 -83.63 14.20 -30.01
C MET A 1 -82.37 15.08 -29.94
N LEU A 2 -81.16 14.46 -30.03
CA LEU A 2 -79.95 15.22 -30.11
C LEU A 2 -79.90 15.97 -31.44
N THR A 3 -79.65 17.24 -31.40
CA THR A 3 -79.49 18.03 -32.62
C THR A 3 -78.19 17.64 -33.35
N THR A 4 -78.17 17.72 -34.68
CA THR A 4 -77.02 17.40 -35.55
C THR A 4 -75.81 18.11 -35.14
N LEU A 5 -75.92 19.28 -34.49
CA LEU A 5 -74.80 20.09 -33.94
C LEU A 5 -74.20 19.46 -32.70
N GLN A 6 -75.01 18.88 -31.81
CA GLN A 6 -74.54 18.19 -30.60
C GLN A 6 -73.75 16.90 -30.95
N ILE A 7 -74.15 16.18 -31.98
CA ILE A 7 -73.44 14.97 -32.45
C ILE A 7 -72.06 15.33 -33.01
N LYS A 8 -71.94 16.39 -33.77
CA LYS A 8 -70.66 16.87 -34.30
C LYS A 8 -69.71 17.29 -33.18
N LEU A 9 -70.19 17.98 -32.16
CA LEU A 9 -69.39 18.40 -31.01
C LEU A 9 -68.85 17.20 -30.23
N ILE A 10 -69.64 16.16 -30.05
CA ILE A 10 -69.20 14.92 -29.36
C ILE A 10 -68.13 14.21 -30.16
N ILE A 11 -68.26 14.11 -31.49
CA ILE A 11 -67.25 13.49 -32.35
C ILE A 11 -65.91 14.26 -32.27
N TYR A 12 -65.94 15.59 -32.35
CA TYR A 12 -64.71 16.41 -32.20
C TYR A 12 -64.09 16.29 -30.82
N ALA A 13 -64.85 16.21 -29.75
CA ALA A 13 -64.37 16.02 -28.40
C ALA A 13 -63.68 14.66 -28.22
N VAL A 14 -64.23 13.59 -28.77
CA VAL A 14 -63.66 12.25 -28.74
C VAL A 14 -62.35 12.18 -29.56
N LEU A 15 -62.33 12.80 -30.74
CA LEU A 15 -61.13 12.89 -31.56
C LEU A 15 -60.02 13.69 -30.87
N ALA A 16 -60.34 14.83 -30.29
CA ALA A 16 -59.40 15.64 -29.55
C ALA A 16 -58.85 14.91 -28.32
N ALA A 17 -59.68 14.20 -27.58
CA ALA A 17 -59.24 13.36 -26.45
C ALA A 17 -58.35 12.20 -26.86
N GLY A 18 -58.64 11.57 -27.99
CA GLY A 18 -57.82 10.48 -28.56
C GLY A 18 -56.44 10.96 -29.00
N ILE A 19 -56.37 12.08 -29.72
CA ILE A 19 -55.08 12.68 -30.17
C ILE A 19 -54.28 13.17 -28.97
N GLY A 20 -54.91 13.90 -28.03
CA GLY A 20 -54.24 14.44 -26.83
C GLY A 20 -53.70 13.31 -25.93
N GLY A 21 -54.48 12.25 -25.70
CA GLY A 21 -54.06 11.08 -24.92
C GLY A 21 -52.94 10.30 -25.59
N GLY A 22 -52.99 10.15 -26.92
CA GLY A 22 -51.94 9.51 -27.72
C GLY A 22 -50.60 10.27 -27.63
N VAL A 23 -50.58 11.59 -27.74
CA VAL A 23 -49.38 12.41 -27.65
C VAL A 23 -48.75 12.33 -26.23
N LEU A 24 -49.60 12.37 -25.18
CA LEU A 24 -49.11 12.25 -23.81
C LEU A 24 -48.51 10.84 -23.55
N TYR A 25 -49.13 9.80 -24.05
CA TYR A 25 -48.63 8.42 -23.93
C TYR A 25 -47.28 8.24 -24.64
N ILE A 26 -47.19 8.72 -25.88
CA ILE A 26 -45.94 8.68 -26.65
C ILE A 26 -44.81 9.42 -25.90
N LYS A 27 -45.12 10.63 -25.41
CA LYS A 27 -44.14 11.44 -24.64
C LYS A 27 -43.68 10.73 -23.36
N HIS A 28 -44.59 10.04 -22.67
CA HIS A 28 -44.24 9.25 -21.49
C HIS A 28 -43.33 8.08 -21.82
N VAL A 29 -43.64 7.31 -22.86
CA VAL A 29 -42.81 6.16 -23.29
C VAL A 29 -41.43 6.61 -23.76
N PHE A 30 -41.33 7.69 -24.51
CA PHE A 30 -40.02 8.25 -24.95
C PHE A 30 -39.19 8.72 -23.76
N ASN A 31 -39.80 9.33 -22.76
CA ASN A 31 -39.10 9.80 -21.56
C ASN A 31 -38.61 8.64 -20.69
N GLU A 32 -39.37 7.54 -20.60
CA GLU A 32 -38.93 6.34 -19.89
C GLU A 32 -37.76 5.65 -20.60
N ARG A 33 -37.84 5.53 -21.93
CA ARG A 33 -36.70 4.98 -22.70
C ARG A 33 -35.42 5.79 -22.52
N GLY A 34 -35.49 7.10 -22.58
CA GLY A 34 -34.35 7.96 -22.34
C GLY A 34 -33.74 7.80 -20.93
N ARG A 35 -34.59 7.60 -19.91
CA ARG A 35 -34.12 7.32 -18.54
C ARG A 35 -33.46 5.95 -18.42
N LEU A 36 -34.00 4.92 -19.08
CA LEU A 36 -33.41 3.58 -19.09
C LEU A 36 -32.06 3.54 -19.82
N GLU A 37 -31.96 4.21 -20.94
CA GLU A 37 -30.67 4.32 -21.68
C GLU A 37 -29.62 5.07 -20.86
N ALA A 38 -29.99 6.15 -20.19
CA ALA A 38 -29.10 6.87 -19.30
C ALA A 38 -28.66 6.00 -18.11
N ALA A 39 -29.59 5.26 -17.49
CA ALA A 39 -29.30 4.34 -16.38
C ALA A 39 -28.39 3.17 -16.82
N LEU A 40 -28.61 2.62 -18.02
CA LEU A 40 -27.74 1.58 -18.58
C LEU A 40 -26.31 2.11 -18.79
N LYS A 41 -26.17 3.29 -19.39
CA LYS A 41 -24.88 3.92 -19.64
C LYS A 41 -24.14 4.23 -18.33
N ASP A 42 -24.86 4.68 -17.32
CA ASP A 42 -24.30 4.96 -15.99
C ASP A 42 -23.86 3.66 -15.29
N ALA A 43 -24.65 2.60 -15.41
CA ALA A 43 -24.31 1.26 -14.92
C ALA A 43 -23.09 0.67 -15.64
N GLU A 44 -22.99 0.81 -16.96
CA GLU A 44 -21.80 0.39 -17.73
C GLU A 44 -20.55 1.17 -17.31
N LEU A 45 -20.64 2.49 -17.18
CA LEU A 45 -19.53 3.32 -16.72
C LEU A 45 -19.10 2.94 -15.30
N SER A 46 -20.05 2.70 -14.43
CA SER A 46 -19.80 2.25 -13.05
C SER A 46 -19.12 0.89 -13.00
N ARG A 47 -19.57 -0.06 -13.84
CA ARG A 47 -18.94 -1.37 -14.00
C ARG A 47 -17.50 -1.24 -14.49
N ASP A 48 -17.26 -0.46 -15.54
CA ASP A 48 -15.94 -0.31 -16.15
C ASP A 48 -14.97 0.38 -15.18
N THR A 49 -15.43 1.37 -14.43
CA THR A 49 -14.62 2.00 -13.37
C THR A 49 -14.33 1.03 -12.22
N ALA A 50 -15.27 0.17 -11.85
CA ALA A 50 -15.05 -0.87 -10.85
C ALA A 50 -14.03 -1.90 -11.32
N ILE A 51 -14.12 -2.37 -12.56
CA ILE A 51 -13.14 -3.31 -13.16
C ILE A 51 -11.75 -2.67 -13.19
N ALA A 52 -11.64 -1.42 -13.64
CA ALA A 52 -10.36 -0.71 -13.65
C ALA A 52 -9.76 -0.55 -12.26
N SER A 53 -10.58 -0.26 -11.25
CA SER A 53 -10.12 -0.16 -9.86
C SER A 53 -9.63 -1.49 -9.29
N VAL A 54 -10.31 -2.60 -9.59
CA VAL A 54 -9.90 -3.95 -9.20
C VAL A 54 -8.57 -4.32 -9.86
N PHE A 55 -8.40 -4.01 -11.15
CA PHE A 55 -7.15 -4.26 -11.86
C PHE A 55 -5.98 -3.49 -11.25
N LEU A 56 -6.16 -2.19 -10.97
CA LEU A 56 -5.15 -1.37 -10.31
C LEU A 56 -4.83 -1.87 -8.89
N TYR A 57 -5.83 -2.34 -8.16
CA TYR A 57 -5.64 -2.91 -6.84
C TYR A 57 -4.81 -4.20 -6.91
N HIS A 58 -5.10 -5.07 -7.88
CA HIS A 58 -4.36 -6.32 -8.08
C HIS A 58 -2.90 -6.05 -8.43
N GLU A 59 -2.64 -5.16 -9.39
CA GLU A 59 -1.28 -4.75 -9.78
C GLU A 59 -0.51 -4.15 -8.60
N ASN A 60 -1.16 -3.33 -7.79
CA ASN A 60 -0.54 -2.76 -6.58
C ASN A 60 -0.21 -3.84 -5.54
N SER A 61 -1.13 -4.80 -5.35
CA SER A 61 -0.92 -5.92 -4.43
C SER A 61 0.26 -6.78 -4.85
N GLU A 62 0.38 -7.12 -6.13
CA GLU A 62 1.52 -7.89 -6.65
C GLU A 62 2.85 -7.16 -6.44
N ARG A 63 2.89 -5.85 -6.68
CA ARG A 63 4.10 -5.04 -6.44
C ARG A 63 4.47 -5.01 -4.97
N GLN A 64 3.49 -4.84 -4.07
CA GLN A 64 3.75 -4.86 -2.63
C GLN A 64 4.29 -6.22 -2.16
N VAL A 65 3.71 -7.32 -2.64
CA VAL A 65 4.21 -8.67 -2.35
C VAL A 65 5.66 -8.83 -2.82
N LYS A 66 5.98 -8.34 -4.01
CA LYS A 66 7.36 -8.36 -4.53
C LYS A 66 8.32 -7.56 -3.66
N LEU A 67 7.94 -6.32 -3.27
CA LEU A 67 8.74 -5.49 -2.38
C LEU A 67 8.99 -6.15 -1.02
N ILE A 68 7.95 -6.77 -0.45
CA ILE A 68 8.07 -7.50 0.81
C ILE A 68 9.00 -8.69 0.66
N SER A 69 8.93 -9.44 -0.44
CA SER A 69 9.81 -10.58 -0.68
C SER A 69 11.27 -10.15 -0.85
N GLU A 70 11.53 -9.07 -1.59
CA GLU A 70 12.88 -8.50 -1.74
C GLU A 70 13.44 -7.99 -0.39
N TYR A 71 12.59 -7.39 0.43
CA TYR A 71 12.94 -6.98 1.79
C TYR A 71 13.31 -8.18 2.67
N GLN A 72 12.51 -9.26 2.65
CA GLN A 72 12.79 -10.47 3.41
C GLN A 72 14.17 -11.04 3.05
N VAL A 73 14.48 -11.16 1.76
CA VAL A 73 15.79 -11.65 1.30
C VAL A 73 16.94 -10.77 1.84
N LYS A 74 16.82 -9.45 1.75
CA LYS A 74 17.84 -8.51 2.26
C LYS A 74 18.01 -8.61 3.77
N LEU A 75 16.89 -8.74 4.50
CA LEU A 75 16.90 -8.89 5.95
C LEU A 75 17.63 -10.19 6.35
N ASP A 76 17.28 -11.30 5.69
CA ASP A 76 17.90 -12.61 5.95
C ASP A 76 19.40 -12.60 5.65
N GLU A 77 19.83 -11.97 4.55
CA GLU A 77 21.25 -11.81 4.20
C GLU A 77 22.01 -11.02 5.28
N LYS A 78 21.47 -9.89 5.73
CA LYS A 78 22.08 -9.06 6.77
C LYS A 78 22.12 -9.77 8.13
N GLN A 79 21.07 -10.50 8.47
CA GLN A 79 21.02 -11.30 9.70
C GLN A 79 22.00 -12.47 9.66
N ALA A 80 22.10 -13.15 8.52
CA ALA A 80 23.10 -14.22 8.32
C ALA A 80 24.53 -13.66 8.43
N ALA A 81 24.81 -12.49 7.86
CA ALA A 81 26.10 -11.82 8.00
C ALA A 81 26.38 -11.43 9.46
N ASN A 82 25.38 -10.94 10.20
CA ASN A 82 25.51 -10.62 11.62
C ASN A 82 25.86 -11.86 12.45
N SER A 83 25.14 -12.98 12.22
CA SER A 83 25.38 -14.27 12.90
C SER A 83 26.76 -14.87 12.52
N SER A 84 27.20 -14.69 11.28
CA SER A 84 28.54 -15.10 10.85
C SER A 84 29.63 -14.30 11.59
N LEU A 85 29.44 -12.98 11.69
CA LEU A 85 30.35 -12.10 12.42
C LEU A 85 30.40 -12.45 13.91
N GLU A 86 29.25 -12.74 14.53
CA GLU A 86 29.18 -13.20 15.92
C GLU A 86 30.00 -14.46 16.15
N ARG A 87 29.87 -15.46 15.27
CA ARG A 87 30.66 -16.70 15.31
C ARG A 87 32.15 -16.45 15.14
N ASP A 88 32.54 -15.55 14.24
CA ASP A 88 33.94 -15.19 14.03
C ASP A 88 34.55 -14.49 15.25
N VAL A 89 33.78 -13.64 15.92
CA VAL A 89 34.21 -13.00 17.16
C VAL A 89 34.24 -14.01 18.31
N ALA A 90 33.26 -14.90 18.40
CA ALA A 90 33.22 -15.93 19.44
C ALA A 90 34.41 -16.92 19.31
N SER A 91 34.78 -17.26 18.07
CA SER A 91 35.93 -18.15 17.81
C SER A 91 37.30 -17.47 17.88
N GLY A 92 37.34 -16.15 18.16
CA GLY A 92 38.60 -15.37 18.20
C GLY A 92 39.17 -15.04 16.82
N ARG A 93 38.51 -15.43 15.72
CA ARG A 93 38.97 -15.07 14.36
C ARG A 93 38.90 -13.57 14.09
N ARG A 94 37.98 -12.87 14.78
CA ARG A 94 37.87 -11.40 14.75
C ARG A 94 37.83 -10.85 16.16
N GLN A 95 38.43 -9.65 16.34
CA GLN A 95 38.41 -8.94 17.62
C GLN A 95 37.43 -7.76 17.54
N LEU A 96 36.55 -7.65 18.53
CA LEU A 96 35.70 -6.49 18.71
C LEU A 96 36.56 -5.35 19.35
N ARG A 97 36.76 -4.26 18.63
CA ARG A 97 37.47 -3.07 19.17
C ARG A 97 36.43 -1.97 19.42
N ILE A 98 36.35 -1.51 20.66
CA ILE A 98 35.53 -0.36 21.03
C ILE A 98 36.44 0.87 20.91
N LYS A 99 36.20 1.72 19.89
CA LYS A 99 36.91 2.99 19.74
C LYS A 99 36.50 3.95 20.86
N GLY A 100 37.45 4.42 21.66
CA GLY A 100 37.20 5.43 22.70
C GLY A 100 36.86 4.89 24.07
N ALA A 101 36.95 3.59 24.32
CA ALA A 101 36.92 3.07 25.68
C ALA A 101 38.29 3.31 26.33
N ASN A 102 38.47 4.51 26.91
CA ASN A 102 39.53 4.74 27.90
C ASN A 102 39.10 3.98 29.19
N CYS A 103 39.40 2.70 29.25
CA CYS A 103 39.39 2.02 30.54
C CYS A 103 40.52 2.59 31.37
N PRO A 104 40.26 3.19 32.56
CA PRO A 104 41.32 3.54 33.46
C PRO A 104 42.10 2.25 33.75
N ALA A 105 43.39 2.26 33.45
CA ALA A 105 44.25 1.14 33.79
C ALA A 105 44.09 0.86 35.27
N SER A 106 43.59 -0.33 35.62
CA SER A 106 43.61 -0.81 36.99
C SER A 106 45.06 -0.81 37.41
N THR A 107 45.41 0.08 38.35
CA THR A 107 46.72 0.15 38.99
C THR A 107 46.90 -1.13 39.83
N SER A 108 47.34 -2.21 39.20
CA SER A 108 48.00 -3.31 39.84
C SER A 108 49.46 -3.23 39.48
N THR A 109 50.28 -2.83 40.44
CA THR A 109 51.71 -2.89 40.44
C THR A 109 52.18 -4.30 40.07
N ALA A 110 52.86 -4.47 38.97
CA ALA A 110 54.04 -5.27 38.77
C ALA A 110 54.32 -5.55 37.28
N ASP A 111 55.55 -5.17 36.91
CA ASP A 111 56.38 -5.65 35.79
C ASP A 111 55.89 -5.56 34.32
N SER A 112 56.52 -4.64 33.71
CA SER A 112 56.97 -4.42 32.35
C SER A 112 56.99 -5.65 31.42
N SER A 113 56.08 -5.64 30.56
CA SER A 113 56.05 -5.89 29.10
C SER A 113 54.62 -5.96 28.62
N ALA A 114 53.87 -4.87 28.80
CA ALA A 114 52.48 -4.80 28.38
C ALA A 114 52.43 -4.57 26.87
N THR A 115 52.42 -5.66 26.14
CA THR A 115 51.63 -5.71 24.89
C THR A 115 50.21 -5.29 25.29
N GLU A 116 49.76 -4.16 24.80
CA GLU A 116 48.48 -3.50 25.08
C GLU A 116 47.34 -4.53 24.94
N ALA A 117 47.02 -5.21 26.05
CA ALA A 117 45.95 -6.22 26.06
C ALA A 117 44.63 -5.49 25.87
N ALA A 118 44.09 -5.54 24.66
CA ALA A 118 42.76 -5.03 24.36
C ALA A 118 41.77 -5.61 25.39
N PRO A 119 40.89 -4.78 25.98
CA PRO A 119 39.98 -5.23 27.03
C PRO A 119 39.15 -6.41 26.53
N ILE A 120 39.22 -7.55 27.25
CA ILE A 120 38.48 -8.76 26.92
C ILE A 120 37.02 -8.51 27.21
N ILE A 121 36.23 -8.32 26.16
CA ILE A 121 34.81 -8.15 26.26
C ILE A 121 34.17 -9.49 26.73
N SER A 122 33.38 -9.44 27.80
CA SER A 122 32.70 -10.62 28.32
C SER A 122 31.78 -11.27 27.26
N ALA A 123 31.55 -12.58 27.37
CA ALA A 123 30.67 -13.27 26.45
C ALA A 123 29.24 -12.71 26.45
N GLY A 124 28.74 -12.29 27.61
CA GLY A 124 27.43 -11.65 27.74
C GLY A 124 27.34 -10.32 26.98
N LEU A 125 28.31 -9.41 27.23
CA LEU A 125 28.35 -8.12 26.54
C LEU A 125 28.48 -8.28 25.01
N ARG A 126 29.19 -9.31 24.56
CA ARG A 126 29.32 -9.67 23.15
C ARG A 126 27.98 -10.03 22.54
N SER A 127 27.23 -10.92 23.20
CA SER A 127 25.89 -11.32 22.77
C SER A 127 24.93 -10.11 22.72
N ASP A 128 24.96 -9.26 23.73
CA ASP A 128 24.12 -8.05 23.76
C ASP A 128 24.43 -7.09 22.59
N ILE A 129 25.70 -6.91 22.24
CA ILE A 129 26.09 -6.08 21.08
C ILE A 129 25.53 -6.65 19.78
N PHE A 130 25.59 -7.98 19.56
CA PHE A 130 25.04 -8.59 18.34
C PHE A 130 23.52 -8.61 18.33
N ASN A 131 22.85 -8.73 19.46
CA ASN A 131 21.41 -8.61 19.58
C ASN A 131 20.94 -7.17 19.25
N ILE A 132 21.62 -6.15 19.79
CA ILE A 132 21.34 -4.76 19.47
C ILE A 132 21.55 -4.50 17.98
N ARG A 133 22.63 -5.01 17.39
CA ARG A 133 22.91 -4.88 15.97
C ARG A 133 21.83 -5.55 15.13
N SER A 134 21.35 -6.73 15.51
CA SER A 134 20.24 -7.42 14.85
C SER A 134 18.97 -6.56 14.88
N GLY A 135 18.66 -5.96 16.02
CA GLY A 135 17.54 -5.03 16.16
C GLY A 135 17.66 -3.80 15.26
N ILE A 136 18.86 -3.21 15.19
CA ILE A 136 19.13 -2.06 14.30
C ILE A 136 18.94 -2.45 12.83
N ILE A 137 19.48 -3.59 12.39
CA ILE A 137 19.31 -4.11 11.03
C ILE A 137 17.83 -4.25 10.69
N THR A 138 17.03 -4.85 11.58
CA THR A 138 15.59 -5.00 11.38
C THR A 138 14.89 -3.64 11.26
N LEU A 139 15.26 -2.70 12.11
CA LEU A 139 14.67 -1.35 12.10
C LEU A 139 15.01 -0.58 10.80
N GLU A 140 16.26 -0.63 10.38
CA GLU A 140 16.73 0.01 9.15
C GLU A 140 16.02 -0.54 7.91
N GLU A 141 15.90 -1.87 7.81
CA GLU A 141 15.23 -2.50 6.67
C GLU A 141 13.71 -2.21 6.68
N ASN A 142 13.05 -2.25 7.84
CA ASN A 142 11.65 -1.86 7.98
C ASN A 142 11.42 -0.40 7.56
N TYR A 143 12.33 0.49 7.97
CA TYR A 143 12.24 1.90 7.58
C TYR A 143 12.44 2.09 6.08
N ALA A 144 13.43 1.41 5.49
CA ALA A 144 13.67 1.44 4.05
C ALA A 144 12.45 0.93 3.25
N LEU A 145 11.84 -0.18 3.67
CA LEU A 145 10.62 -0.71 3.07
C LEU A 145 9.46 0.31 3.16
N CYS A 146 9.26 0.90 4.33
CA CYS A 146 8.21 1.90 4.54
C CYS A 146 8.39 3.11 3.60
N LEU A 147 9.61 3.64 3.49
CA LEU A 147 9.92 4.74 2.57
C LEU A 147 9.68 4.35 1.11
N GLN A 148 10.02 3.12 0.73
CA GLN A 148 9.82 2.64 -0.64
C GLN A 148 8.33 2.54 -0.98
N ILE A 149 7.51 1.98 -0.10
CA ILE A 149 6.04 1.91 -0.26
C ILE A 149 5.45 3.32 -0.37
N LEU A 150 5.81 4.24 0.53
CA LEU A 150 5.33 5.62 0.50
C LEU A 150 5.71 6.37 -0.78
N ASN A 151 6.92 6.14 -1.30
CA ASN A 151 7.37 6.75 -2.55
C ASN A 151 6.62 6.19 -3.77
N GLU A 152 6.33 4.89 -3.78
CA GLU A 152 5.52 4.28 -4.84
C GLU A 152 4.08 4.83 -4.84
N ASP A 153 3.46 4.95 -3.68
CA ASP A 153 2.13 5.51 -3.53
C ASP A 153 2.06 6.99 -3.94
N ARG A 154 3.11 7.76 -3.60
CA ARG A 154 3.20 9.18 -3.99
C ARG A 154 3.29 9.37 -5.51
N LYS A 155 4.01 8.49 -6.21
CA LYS A 155 4.12 8.54 -7.68
C LYS A 155 2.78 8.29 -8.38
N LYS A 156 1.85 7.60 -7.73
CA LYS A 156 0.54 7.23 -8.27
C LYS A 156 -0.58 8.21 -7.89
N ALA A 157 -0.35 9.08 -6.91
CA ALA A 157 -1.33 10.09 -6.55
C ALA A 157 -1.53 11.03 -7.76
N PRO A 158 -2.78 11.17 -8.27
CA PRO A 158 -3.05 12.10 -9.36
C PRO A 158 -2.69 13.51 -8.90
N VAL A 159 -1.86 14.20 -9.70
CA VAL A 159 -1.57 15.62 -9.49
C VAL A 159 -2.91 16.35 -9.61
N LYS A 160 -3.46 16.77 -8.48
CA LYS A 160 -4.62 17.66 -8.47
C LYS A 160 -4.14 19.02 -8.97
N ASN A 161 -4.35 19.27 -10.28
CA ASN A 161 -4.31 20.62 -10.84
C ASN A 161 -5.62 21.35 -10.54
#